data_0c49985aa8ecb0cb2b2c22717d9e0619
#
_entry.id   0c49985aa8ecb0cb2b2c22717d9e0619
#
_cell.length_a   1.000
_cell.length_b   1.000
_cell.length_c   1.000
_cell.angle_alpha   90.00
_cell.angle_beta   90.00
_cell.angle_gamma   90.00
#
_symmetry.space_group_name_H-M   'P 1'
#
loop_
_entity.id
_entity.type
_entity.pdbx_description
1 polymer ?
#
loop_
_entity_poly.entity_id
_entity_poly.type
_entity_poly.pdbx_seq_one_letter_code
_entity_poly.pdbx_strand_id
1 'polypeptide(L)'
;MPENTKKLTVPIKMGYDHIQGPVNASINLVEYGDFECPYTGHAYPIVREIKRKFGETLCFVFRNFPLNEIHPHAQQAAEAAEAAASQDKFWDMHDYLFEHQNALDDSYLLEYARTVGLDIKKFEEEKLKHIYAPTIKDSLVNGVKSGVEGTPTFFLNGIRYEGSWDLETMLKTLRSSIKKDKN
;
A
#
# COMPACT_ATOMS: atom_id res chain seq x y z
N MET A 1 -27.90 -3.01 17.58
CA MET A 1 -26.73 -2.15 17.82
C MET A 1 -26.15 -1.80 16.48
N PRO A 2 -25.92 -0.54 16.10
CA PRO A 2 -25.23 -0.27 14.83
C PRO A 2 -23.84 -0.88 14.93
N GLU A 3 -23.52 -1.78 13.99
CA GLU A 3 -22.17 -2.29 13.82
C GLU A 3 -21.20 -1.09 13.77
N ASN A 4 -20.19 -1.11 14.62
CA ASN A 4 -19.16 -0.07 14.69
C ASN A 4 -18.28 -0.19 13.43
N THR A 5 -18.82 0.25 12.31
CA THR A 5 -18.18 0.14 11.00
C THR A 5 -16.91 0.97 11.01
N LYS A 6 -15.77 0.30 11.04
CA LYS A 6 -14.46 0.96 11.02
C LYS A 6 -14.30 1.73 9.70
N LYS A 7 -13.94 3.01 9.79
CA LYS A 7 -13.81 3.91 8.64
C LYS A 7 -12.40 4.45 8.53
N LEU A 8 -12.01 4.71 7.30
CA LEU A 8 -10.76 5.39 7.00
C LEU A 8 -10.78 6.81 7.62
N THR A 9 -9.87 7.09 8.56
CA THR A 9 -9.83 8.37 9.28
C THR A 9 -9.22 9.49 8.46
N VAL A 10 -8.31 9.17 7.55
CA VAL A 10 -7.68 10.11 6.62
C VAL A 10 -8.14 9.78 5.21
N PRO A 11 -8.94 10.66 4.57
CA PRO A 11 -9.36 10.48 3.19
C PRO A 11 -8.16 10.36 2.23
N ILE A 12 -8.39 9.81 1.04
CA ILE A 12 -7.39 9.77 -0.03
C ILE A 12 -7.03 11.19 -0.43
N LYS A 13 -5.72 11.48 -0.49
CA LYS A 13 -5.21 12.81 -0.76
C LYS A 13 -4.02 12.77 -1.73
N MET A 14 -4.15 13.47 -2.86
CA MET A 14 -3.04 13.68 -3.80
C MET A 14 -1.86 14.37 -3.11
N GLY A 15 -0.65 13.93 -3.43
CA GLY A 15 0.59 14.45 -2.84
C GLY A 15 0.90 13.91 -1.44
N TYR A 16 -0.02 13.14 -0.87
CA TYR A 16 0.19 12.39 0.38
C TYR A 16 0.19 10.88 0.13
N ASP A 17 -0.74 10.42 -0.67
CA ASP A 17 -0.94 9.00 -0.94
C ASP A 17 -0.22 8.55 -2.23
N HIS A 18 0.22 7.30 -2.25
CA HIS A 18 0.65 6.61 -3.46
C HIS A 18 -0.58 6.06 -4.17
N ILE A 19 -0.92 6.67 -5.31
CA ILE A 19 -2.18 6.43 -6.01
C ILE A 19 -1.91 5.84 -7.39
N GLN A 20 -2.67 4.81 -7.77
CA GLN A 20 -2.80 4.32 -9.15
C GLN A 20 -4.25 4.39 -9.60
N GLY A 21 -4.46 4.90 -10.80
CA GLY A 21 -5.78 5.16 -11.35
C GLY A 21 -6.32 6.55 -10.99
N PRO A 22 -7.50 6.92 -11.51
CA PRO A 22 -8.09 8.24 -11.31
C PRO A 22 -8.56 8.45 -9.86
N VAL A 23 -8.25 9.59 -9.25
CA VAL A 23 -8.66 9.91 -7.87
C VAL A 23 -10.19 9.97 -7.72
N ASN A 24 -10.88 10.32 -8.82
CA ASN A 24 -12.34 10.38 -8.90
C ASN A 24 -12.98 9.10 -9.44
N ALA A 25 -12.25 7.97 -9.43
CA ALA A 25 -12.81 6.68 -9.84
C ALA A 25 -14.00 6.29 -8.96
N SER A 26 -14.92 5.50 -9.54
CA SER A 26 -16.12 5.04 -8.83
C SER A 26 -15.85 4.04 -7.73
N ILE A 27 -14.66 3.44 -7.72
CA ILE A 27 -14.19 2.53 -6.67
C ILE A 27 -12.88 3.08 -6.11
N ASN A 28 -12.83 3.24 -4.78
CA ASN A 28 -11.60 3.56 -4.06
C ASN A 28 -11.21 2.35 -3.20
N LEU A 29 -10.04 1.79 -3.46
CA LEU A 29 -9.48 0.68 -2.69
C LEU A 29 -8.17 1.13 -2.04
N VAL A 30 -8.17 1.26 -0.71
CA VAL A 30 -6.97 1.59 0.07
C VAL A 30 -6.47 0.31 0.74
N GLU A 31 -5.21 0.01 0.57
CA GLU A 31 -4.50 -1.07 1.25
C GLU A 31 -3.49 -0.49 2.24
N TYR A 32 -3.60 -0.89 3.51
CA TYR A 32 -2.50 -0.78 4.46
C TYR A 32 -1.69 -2.07 4.39
N GLY A 33 -0.45 -1.94 3.98
CA GLY A 33 0.42 -3.08 3.68
C GLY A 33 1.80 -2.96 4.30
N ASP A 34 2.46 -4.12 4.40
CA ASP A 34 3.82 -4.28 4.90
C ASP A 34 4.59 -5.11 3.88
N PHE A 35 5.71 -4.57 3.40
CA PHE A 35 6.51 -5.22 2.35
C PHE A 35 7.13 -6.57 2.79
N GLU A 36 7.30 -6.79 4.08
CA GLU A 36 7.83 -8.06 4.60
C GLU A 36 6.72 -9.03 5.05
N CYS A 37 5.46 -8.57 5.15
CA CYS A 37 4.35 -9.42 5.57
C CYS A 37 4.00 -10.46 4.49
N PRO A 38 4.04 -11.78 4.80
CA PRO A 38 3.69 -12.82 3.83
C PRO A 38 2.25 -12.70 3.31
N TYR A 39 1.32 -12.25 4.15
CA TYR A 39 -0.07 -12.06 3.76
C TYR A 39 -0.25 -10.89 2.79
N THR A 40 0.48 -9.77 2.99
CA THR A 40 0.49 -8.68 2.03
C THR A 40 1.11 -9.14 0.69
N GLY A 41 2.19 -9.91 0.75
CA GLY A 41 2.79 -10.53 -0.44
C GLY A 41 1.84 -11.46 -1.18
N HIS A 42 1.02 -12.21 -0.44
CA HIS A 42 -0.02 -13.05 -1.06
C HIS A 42 -1.14 -12.21 -1.69
N ALA A 43 -1.49 -11.07 -1.10
CA ALA A 43 -2.48 -10.15 -1.65
C ALA A 43 -1.98 -9.40 -2.90
N TYR A 44 -0.70 -9.17 -3.03
CA TYR A 44 -0.09 -8.41 -4.13
C TYR A 44 -0.52 -8.87 -5.53
N PRO A 45 -0.41 -10.16 -5.94
CA PRO A 45 -0.89 -10.61 -7.26
C PRO A 45 -2.42 -10.48 -7.41
N ILE A 46 -3.18 -10.59 -6.32
CA ILE A 46 -4.64 -10.42 -6.33
C ILE A 46 -4.98 -8.96 -6.64
N VAL A 47 -4.33 -8.02 -5.97
CA VAL A 47 -4.51 -6.58 -6.22
C VAL A 47 -4.09 -6.20 -7.64
N ARG A 48 -2.98 -6.76 -8.15
CA ARG A 48 -2.57 -6.57 -9.55
C ARG A 48 -3.67 -6.98 -10.53
N GLU A 49 -4.29 -8.13 -10.31
CA GLU A 49 -5.37 -8.62 -11.18
C GLU A 49 -6.64 -7.75 -11.04
N ILE A 50 -6.95 -7.27 -9.84
CA ILE A 50 -8.05 -6.32 -9.61
C ILE A 50 -7.80 -5.03 -10.40
N LYS A 51 -6.61 -4.44 -10.28
CA LYS A 51 -6.22 -3.24 -11.04
C LYS A 51 -6.38 -3.46 -12.55
N ARG A 52 -5.92 -4.61 -13.06
CA ARG A 52 -6.04 -4.95 -14.48
C ARG A 52 -7.50 -5.04 -14.95
N LYS A 53 -8.40 -5.59 -14.12
CA LYS A 53 -9.81 -5.81 -14.49
C LYS A 53 -10.67 -4.55 -14.39
N PHE A 54 -10.37 -3.66 -13.47
CA PHE A 54 -11.17 -2.45 -13.22
C PHE A 54 -10.61 -1.22 -13.95
N GLY A 55 -9.32 -1.19 -14.28
CA GLY A 55 -8.69 -0.08 -15.02
C GLY A 55 -9.06 1.28 -14.45
N GLU A 56 -9.55 2.17 -15.29
CA GLU A 56 -9.92 3.55 -14.93
C GLU A 56 -11.11 3.69 -13.96
N THR A 57 -11.79 2.60 -13.62
CA THR A 57 -12.88 2.61 -12.64
C THR A 57 -12.41 2.39 -11.20
N LEU A 58 -11.10 2.15 -11.02
CA LEU A 58 -10.47 1.91 -9.74
C LEU A 58 -9.42 2.96 -9.44
N CYS A 59 -9.52 3.58 -8.26
CA CYS A 59 -8.45 4.29 -7.58
C CYS A 59 -7.85 3.35 -6.53
N PHE A 60 -6.64 2.89 -6.74
CA PHE A 60 -5.91 2.08 -5.77
C PHE A 60 -4.90 2.93 -5.02
N VAL A 61 -4.85 2.77 -3.70
CA VAL A 61 -3.93 3.47 -2.81
C VAL A 61 -3.20 2.47 -1.94
N PHE A 62 -1.87 2.58 -1.87
CA PHE A 62 -1.05 1.84 -0.93
C PHE A 62 -0.57 2.76 0.19
N ARG A 63 -0.71 2.31 1.43
CA ARG A 63 -0.23 2.99 2.64
C ARG A 63 0.67 2.07 3.45
N ASN A 64 1.85 2.55 3.79
CA ASN A 64 2.80 1.80 4.62
C ASN A 64 2.25 1.54 6.03
N PHE A 65 2.30 0.28 6.46
CA PHE A 65 1.97 -0.14 7.82
C PHE A 65 2.96 -1.22 8.29
N PRO A 66 4.25 -0.86 8.49
CA PRO A 66 5.28 -1.82 8.86
C PRO A 66 5.06 -2.36 10.27
N LEU A 67 5.04 -3.69 10.40
CA LEU A 67 4.88 -4.43 11.65
C LEU A 67 6.26 -4.74 12.26
N ASN A 68 6.99 -3.71 12.66
CA ASN A 68 8.41 -3.78 13.07
C ASN A 68 8.71 -4.75 14.22
N GLU A 69 7.71 -5.10 15.01
CA GLU A 69 7.88 -6.07 16.12
C GLU A 69 8.05 -7.50 15.64
N ILE A 70 7.53 -7.83 14.46
CA ILE A 70 7.56 -9.19 13.88
C ILE A 70 8.23 -9.26 12.51
N HIS A 71 8.41 -8.13 11.83
CA HIS A 71 9.04 -8.03 10.51
C HIS A 71 10.25 -7.07 10.59
N PRO A 72 11.46 -7.60 10.80
CA PRO A 72 12.65 -6.78 11.09
C PRO A 72 13.09 -5.86 9.96
N HIS A 73 12.72 -6.18 8.71
CA HIS A 73 13.08 -5.38 7.52
C HIS A 73 11.94 -4.48 7.01
N ALA A 74 10.74 -4.55 7.62
CA ALA A 74 9.56 -3.83 7.15
C ALA A 74 9.77 -2.32 7.09
N GLN A 75 10.39 -1.73 8.13
CA GLN A 75 10.66 -0.29 8.18
C GLN A 75 11.61 0.15 7.06
N GLN A 76 12.72 -0.54 6.88
CA GLN A 76 13.71 -0.17 5.87
C GLN A 76 13.21 -0.39 4.44
N ALA A 77 12.36 -1.40 4.21
CA ALA A 77 11.70 -1.61 2.93
C ALA A 77 10.69 -0.48 2.63
N ALA A 78 9.92 -0.05 3.63
CA ALA A 78 9.02 1.11 3.50
C ALA A 78 9.81 2.41 3.21
N GLU A 79 10.94 2.64 3.90
CA GLU A 79 11.80 3.80 3.62
C GLU A 79 12.41 3.75 2.21
N ALA A 80 12.75 2.56 1.71
CA ALA A 80 13.22 2.38 0.33
C ALA A 80 12.15 2.73 -0.70
N ALA A 81 10.89 2.34 -0.45
CA ALA A 81 9.76 2.68 -1.31
C ALA A 81 9.49 4.20 -1.31
N GLU A 82 9.55 4.85 -0.14
CA GLU A 82 9.39 6.31 -0.04
C GLU A 82 10.56 7.07 -0.70
N ALA A 83 11.80 6.60 -0.57
CA ALA A 83 12.93 7.16 -1.28
C ALA A 83 12.77 7.03 -2.81
N ALA A 84 12.21 5.92 -3.28
CA ALA A 84 11.85 5.77 -4.68
C ALA A 84 10.72 6.73 -5.09
N ALA A 85 9.74 6.97 -4.21
CA ALA A 85 8.67 7.94 -4.43
C ALA A 85 9.20 9.36 -4.67
N SER A 86 10.25 9.77 -3.96
CA SER A 86 10.90 11.08 -4.17
C SER A 86 11.55 11.25 -5.54
N GLN A 87 11.61 10.17 -6.31
CA GLN A 87 12.18 10.09 -7.65
C GLN A 87 11.14 9.55 -8.67
N ASP A 88 9.85 9.66 -8.37
CA ASP A 88 8.72 9.22 -9.20
C ASP A 88 8.73 7.71 -9.53
N LYS A 89 9.32 6.88 -8.64
CA LYS A 89 9.54 5.45 -8.81
C LYS A 89 8.93 4.58 -7.70
N PHE A 90 7.93 5.11 -6.98
CA PHE A 90 7.29 4.36 -5.90
C PHE A 90 6.79 2.99 -6.36
N TRP A 91 6.01 2.96 -7.45
CA TRP A 91 5.38 1.73 -7.90
C TRP A 91 6.36 0.71 -8.49
N ASP A 92 7.44 1.19 -9.12
CA ASP A 92 8.52 0.31 -9.58
C ASP A 92 9.20 -0.38 -8.39
N MET A 93 9.49 0.37 -7.32
CA MET A 93 10.07 -0.18 -6.09
C MET A 93 9.08 -1.05 -5.32
N HIS A 94 7.83 -0.61 -5.19
CA HIS A 94 6.75 -1.36 -4.55
C HIS A 94 6.60 -2.77 -5.14
N ASP A 95 6.50 -2.85 -6.47
CA ASP A 95 6.35 -4.12 -7.16
C ASP A 95 7.60 -4.99 -6.97
N TYR A 96 8.78 -4.38 -7.08
CA TYR A 96 10.05 -5.10 -6.92
C TYR A 96 10.23 -5.68 -5.51
N LEU A 97 9.85 -4.93 -4.46
CA LEU A 97 9.90 -5.39 -3.07
C LEU A 97 8.99 -6.60 -2.83
N PHE A 98 7.75 -6.57 -3.34
CA PHE A 98 6.84 -7.71 -3.21
C PHE A 98 7.28 -8.94 -4.02
N GLU A 99 7.89 -8.73 -5.16
CA GLU A 99 8.44 -9.82 -5.98
C GLU A 99 9.69 -10.46 -5.36
N HIS A 100 10.32 -9.79 -4.38
CA HIS A 100 11.57 -10.21 -3.73
C HIS A 100 11.50 -10.19 -2.20
N GLN A 101 10.34 -10.51 -1.60
CA GLN A 101 10.11 -10.43 -0.15
C GLN A 101 11.11 -11.20 0.72
N ASN A 102 11.80 -12.19 0.18
CA ASN A 102 12.77 -12.99 0.91
C ASN A 102 14.15 -12.31 1.05
N ALA A 103 14.33 -11.12 0.49
CA ALA A 103 15.60 -10.42 0.40
C ALA A 103 15.38 -8.90 0.56
N LEU A 104 15.15 -8.45 1.79
CA LEU A 104 14.81 -7.07 2.13
C LEU A 104 15.84 -6.39 3.03
N ASP A 105 17.02 -6.97 3.22
CA ASP A 105 18.10 -6.29 3.92
C ASP A 105 18.71 -5.15 3.06
N ASP A 106 19.48 -4.26 3.69
CA ASP A 106 19.97 -3.03 3.07
C ASP A 106 20.78 -3.25 1.78
N SER A 107 21.51 -4.36 1.67
CA SER A 107 22.31 -4.67 0.50
C SER A 107 21.43 -4.95 -0.73
N TYR A 108 20.34 -5.70 -0.52
CA TYR A 108 19.37 -5.96 -1.57
C TYR A 108 18.56 -4.72 -1.92
N LEU A 109 18.15 -3.92 -0.94
CA LEU A 109 17.43 -2.67 -1.20
C LEU A 109 18.24 -1.69 -2.06
N LEU A 110 19.55 -1.65 -1.87
CA LEU A 110 20.45 -0.86 -2.73
C LEU A 110 20.53 -1.41 -4.16
N GLU A 111 20.57 -2.73 -4.31
CA GLU A 111 20.52 -3.40 -5.62
C GLU A 111 19.20 -3.10 -6.35
N TYR A 112 18.07 -3.16 -5.62
CA TYR A 112 16.75 -2.83 -6.16
C TYR A 112 16.67 -1.37 -6.60
N ALA A 113 17.22 -0.44 -5.81
CA ALA A 113 17.31 0.96 -6.18
C ALA A 113 18.05 1.19 -7.51
N ARG A 114 19.15 0.45 -7.73
CA ARG A 114 19.87 0.46 -9.01
C ARG A 114 19.02 -0.10 -10.14
N THR A 115 18.35 -1.21 -9.90
CA THR A 115 17.54 -1.91 -10.90
C THR A 115 16.36 -1.08 -11.36
N VAL A 116 15.67 -0.38 -10.44
CA VAL A 116 14.54 0.49 -10.80
C VAL A 116 15.01 1.87 -11.30
N GLY A 117 16.32 2.13 -11.34
CA GLY A 117 16.92 3.31 -11.96
C GLY A 117 16.89 4.57 -11.11
N LEU A 118 17.09 4.44 -9.79
CA LEU A 118 17.19 5.58 -8.88
C LEU A 118 18.58 6.26 -8.95
N ASP A 119 18.62 7.55 -8.61
CA ASP A 119 19.85 8.20 -8.16
C ASP A 119 20.30 7.57 -6.84
N ILE A 120 21.37 6.78 -6.93
CA ILE A 120 21.85 5.96 -5.81
C ILE A 120 22.40 6.80 -4.68
N LYS A 121 23.10 7.90 -5.00
CA LYS A 121 23.65 8.79 -3.98
C LYS A 121 22.53 9.42 -3.15
N LYS A 122 21.49 9.92 -3.82
CA LYS A 122 20.31 10.47 -3.16
C LYS A 122 19.61 9.41 -2.32
N PHE A 123 19.39 8.20 -2.87
CA PHE A 123 18.75 7.08 -2.17
C PHE A 123 19.50 6.71 -0.88
N GLU A 124 20.81 6.53 -0.94
CA GLU A 124 21.65 6.19 0.22
C GLU A 124 21.64 7.30 1.28
N GLU A 125 21.75 8.57 0.88
CA GLU A 125 21.70 9.71 1.80
C GLU A 125 20.34 9.81 2.52
N GLU A 126 19.23 9.63 1.81
CA GLU A 126 17.87 9.69 2.37
C GLU A 126 17.61 8.54 3.33
N LYS A 127 18.03 7.32 2.97
CA LYS A 127 17.92 6.16 3.86
C LYS A 127 18.79 6.30 5.10
N LEU A 128 20.04 6.70 4.96
CA LEU A 128 20.97 6.89 6.09
C LEU A 128 20.44 7.90 7.12
N LYS A 129 19.77 8.94 6.63
CA LYS A 129 19.18 10.00 7.49
C LYS A 129 17.76 9.67 7.96
N HIS A 130 17.19 8.53 7.58
CA HIS A 130 15.81 8.13 7.87
C HIS A 130 14.78 9.24 7.57
N ILE A 131 14.94 9.92 6.44
CA ILE A 131 14.13 11.10 6.07
C ILE A 131 12.63 10.76 6.04
N TYR A 132 12.28 9.53 5.65
CA TYR A 132 10.89 9.09 5.48
C TYR A 132 10.29 8.41 6.71
N ALA A 133 11.07 8.17 7.77
CA ALA A 133 10.54 7.56 9.00
C ALA A 133 9.34 8.32 9.60
N PRO A 134 9.30 9.66 9.63
CA PRO A 134 8.11 10.39 10.08
C PRO A 134 6.87 10.14 9.22
N THR A 135 7.00 10.13 7.89
CA THR A 135 5.89 9.87 6.95
C THR A 135 5.32 8.47 7.16
N ILE A 136 6.18 7.47 7.30
CA ILE A 136 5.78 6.08 7.55
C ILE A 136 5.08 5.96 8.90
N LYS A 137 5.61 6.64 9.94
CA LYS A 137 4.99 6.70 11.26
C LYS A 137 3.59 7.33 11.21
N ASP A 138 3.41 8.41 10.46
CA ASP A 138 2.11 9.05 10.28
C ASP A 138 1.12 8.10 9.59
N SER A 139 1.55 7.37 8.57
CA SER A 139 0.74 6.35 7.90
C SER A 139 0.31 5.25 8.88
N LEU A 140 1.24 4.75 9.70
CA LEU A 140 0.96 3.74 10.73
C LEU A 140 -0.04 4.26 11.77
N VAL A 141 0.17 5.47 12.32
CA VAL A 141 -0.74 6.09 13.29
C VAL A 141 -2.14 6.26 12.70
N ASN A 142 -2.25 6.71 11.46
CA ASN A 142 -3.52 6.88 10.77
C ASN A 142 -4.21 5.54 10.50
N GLY A 143 -3.44 4.49 10.20
CA GLY A 143 -3.94 3.12 10.09
C GLY A 143 -4.53 2.62 11.41
N VAL A 144 -3.80 2.76 12.53
CA VAL A 144 -4.29 2.39 13.87
C VAL A 144 -5.59 3.13 14.21
N LYS A 145 -5.65 4.44 13.96
CA LYS A 145 -6.89 5.24 14.17
C LYS A 145 -8.05 4.77 13.29
N SER A 146 -7.77 4.22 12.11
CA SER A 146 -8.76 3.64 11.20
C SER A 146 -9.15 2.20 11.60
N GLY A 147 -8.53 1.65 12.64
CA GLY A 147 -8.78 0.29 13.12
C GLY A 147 -7.99 -0.79 12.39
N VAL A 148 -6.85 -0.45 11.77
CA VAL A 148 -5.89 -1.42 11.24
C VAL A 148 -5.17 -2.11 12.39
N GLU A 149 -5.22 -3.43 12.42
CA GLU A 149 -4.62 -4.29 13.47
C GLU A 149 -3.58 -5.26 12.88
N GLY A 150 -3.45 -5.28 11.55
CA GLY A 150 -2.53 -6.16 10.82
C GLY A 150 -2.58 -5.88 9.33
N THR A 151 -1.74 -6.55 8.57
CA THR A 151 -1.60 -6.38 7.12
C THR A 151 -1.81 -7.69 6.36
N PRO A 152 -2.42 -7.64 5.16
CA PRO A 152 -3.04 -6.45 4.57
C PRO A 152 -4.37 -6.11 5.25
N THR A 153 -4.70 -4.81 5.34
CA THR A 153 -6.04 -4.35 5.67
C THR A 153 -6.56 -3.47 4.54
N PHE A 154 -7.73 -3.76 4.04
CA PHE A 154 -8.35 -3.05 2.92
C PHE A 154 -9.50 -2.15 3.39
N PHE A 155 -9.63 -0.99 2.73
CA PHE A 155 -10.79 -0.11 2.85
C PHE A 155 -11.39 0.08 1.46
N LEU A 156 -12.67 -0.20 1.33
CA LEU A 156 -13.44 0.00 0.10
C LEU A 156 -14.36 1.21 0.27
N ASN A 157 -14.17 2.23 -0.58
CA ASN A 157 -14.91 3.49 -0.51
C ASN A 157 -14.92 4.08 0.92
N GLY A 158 -13.77 4.03 1.59
CA GLY A 158 -13.57 4.57 2.94
C GLY A 158 -14.07 3.69 4.10
N ILE A 159 -14.64 2.52 3.82
CA ILE A 159 -15.14 1.57 4.81
C ILE A 159 -14.23 0.34 4.86
N ARG A 160 -13.82 -0.09 6.06
CA ARG A 160 -13.00 -1.28 6.22
C ARG A 160 -13.69 -2.49 5.60
N TYR A 161 -12.97 -3.19 4.75
CA TYR A 161 -13.41 -4.42 4.13
C TYR A 161 -13.15 -5.60 5.08
N GLU A 162 -14.23 -6.26 5.51
CA GLU A 162 -14.16 -7.39 6.46
C GLU A 162 -14.37 -8.75 5.77
N GLY A 163 -14.52 -8.76 4.45
CA GLY A 163 -14.70 -10.00 3.67
C GLY A 163 -13.38 -10.72 3.38
N SER A 164 -13.50 -11.91 2.80
CA SER A 164 -12.33 -12.60 2.24
C SER A 164 -11.73 -11.79 1.08
N TRP A 165 -10.40 -11.67 1.09
CA TRP A 165 -9.68 -10.97 0.03
C TRP A 165 -9.11 -11.91 -1.04
N ASP A 166 -9.69 -13.13 -1.19
CA ASP A 166 -9.48 -13.91 -2.41
C ASP A 166 -10.03 -13.16 -3.63
N LEU A 167 -9.43 -13.43 -4.78
CA LEU A 167 -9.71 -12.68 -6.01
C LEU A 167 -11.20 -12.67 -6.39
N GLU A 168 -11.87 -13.83 -6.32
CA GLU A 168 -13.27 -13.96 -6.77
C GLU A 168 -14.21 -13.16 -5.88
N THR A 169 -14.05 -13.29 -4.56
CA THR A 169 -14.85 -12.56 -3.56
C THR A 169 -14.64 -11.06 -3.66
N MET A 170 -13.38 -10.61 -3.78
CA MET A 170 -13.10 -9.18 -3.95
C MET A 170 -13.69 -8.64 -5.25
N LEU A 171 -13.52 -9.31 -6.38
CA LEU A 171 -14.09 -8.87 -7.65
C LEU A 171 -15.63 -8.74 -7.58
N LYS A 172 -16.31 -9.68 -6.94
CA LYS A 172 -17.76 -9.64 -6.73
C LYS A 172 -18.17 -8.42 -5.89
N THR A 173 -17.47 -8.20 -4.78
CA THR A 173 -17.76 -7.07 -3.88
C THR A 173 -17.53 -5.72 -4.56
N LEU A 174 -16.39 -5.56 -5.24
CA LEU A 174 -16.05 -4.33 -5.98
C LEU A 174 -17.10 -4.02 -7.07
N ARG A 175 -17.52 -5.02 -7.84
CA ARG A 175 -18.59 -4.83 -8.85
C ARG A 175 -19.93 -4.42 -8.22
N SER A 176 -20.24 -4.94 -7.04
CA SER A 176 -21.48 -4.60 -6.32
C SER A 176 -21.44 -3.17 -5.76
N SER A 177 -20.27 -2.61 -5.47
CA SER A 177 -20.13 -1.23 -5.00
C SER A 177 -20.46 -0.21 -6.09
N ILE A 178 -20.11 -0.47 -7.35
CA ILE A 178 -20.41 0.42 -8.48
C ILE A 178 -21.93 0.60 -8.69
N LYS A 179 -22.73 -0.45 -8.42
CA LYS A 179 -24.17 -0.42 -8.65
C LYS A 179 -24.93 0.39 -7.60
N LYS A 180 -24.37 0.58 -6.41
CA LYS A 180 -25.00 1.34 -5.32
C LYS A 180 -24.91 2.85 -5.51
N ASP A 181 -23.90 3.34 -6.23
CA ASP A 181 -23.70 4.77 -6.46
C ASP A 181 -24.57 5.33 -7.62
N LYS A 182 -25.38 4.48 -8.29
CA LYS A 182 -26.26 4.88 -9.41
C LYS A 182 -27.75 4.97 -9.03
N ASN A 183 -28.11 4.79 -7.78
CA ASN A 183 -29.46 4.95 -7.22
C ASN A 183 -29.45 6.08 -6.19
#